data_6f8ad6f7d15482ecb33e2c5d52def0e6
#
_entry.id   6f8ad6f7d15482ecb33e2c5d52def0e6
#
_cell.length_a   1.000
_cell.length_b   1.000
_cell.length_c   1.000
_cell.angle_alpha   90.00
_cell.angle_beta   90.00
_cell.angle_gamma   90.00
#
_symmetry.space_group_name_H-M   'P 1'
#
loop_
_entity.id
_entity.type
_entity.pdbx_description
1 polymer ?
#
loop_
_entity_poly.entity_id
_entity_poly.type
_entity_poly.pdbx_seq_one_letter_code
_entity_poly.pdbx_strand_id
1 'polypeptide(L)'
;MTLAARLYRPAGDGPFPAIVLMHGCSGMWRQDGQEPTASYVAWAEHWQAKGFVALLVDSFGPRGEKEICTQRNRPISPARDRPKDAYASLAWLAARKDVNAAHIHLQGWSNGAQTVLNTVKEDAPGRPAKGPEFRSAVAFYPGCANLLKASYRATVPLLIQAGGADDWTPAVHCEALLEQARGKGVPIEMDIYPGAHHAFDGFGEIRTRPKVSNAASPTGWGATVGANPEAREKAYARTTAWVLARDK
;
A
#
# COMPACT_ATOMS: atom_id res chain seq x y z
N MET A 1 -1.05 -10.38 -19.50
CA MET A 1 -0.74 -8.91 -19.41
C MET A 1 0.59 -8.78 -18.68
N THR A 2 1.50 -7.96 -19.18
CA THR A 2 2.77 -7.63 -18.53
C THR A 2 2.59 -6.35 -17.73
N LEU A 3 3.02 -6.34 -16.47
CA LEU A 3 3.03 -5.15 -15.64
C LEU A 3 4.28 -4.32 -15.91
N ALA A 4 4.16 -2.99 -15.87
CA ALA A 4 5.29 -2.09 -15.79
C ALA A 4 5.68 -1.87 -14.33
N ALA A 5 6.97 -1.66 -14.06
CA ALA A 5 7.47 -1.38 -12.72
C ALA A 5 8.79 -0.59 -12.77
N ARG A 6 9.11 0.10 -11.68
CA ARG A 6 10.42 0.70 -11.42
C ARG A 6 11.12 -0.09 -10.32
N LEU A 7 12.36 -0.51 -10.59
CA LEU A 7 13.19 -1.24 -9.65
C LEU A 7 14.26 -0.31 -9.06
N TYR A 8 14.33 -0.28 -7.75
CA TYR A 8 15.37 0.39 -6.97
C TYR A 8 16.18 -0.68 -6.26
N ARG A 9 17.48 -0.76 -6.55
CA ARG A 9 18.32 -1.86 -6.07
C ARG A 9 19.52 -1.30 -5.31
N PRO A 10 19.86 -1.85 -4.13
CA PRO A 10 21.10 -1.52 -3.42
C PRO A 10 22.34 -1.90 -4.25
N ALA A 11 23.47 -1.30 -3.95
CA ALA A 11 24.76 -1.73 -4.47
C ALA A 11 25.17 -3.10 -3.88
N GLY A 12 26.01 -3.86 -4.59
CA GLY A 12 26.48 -5.18 -4.15
C GLY A 12 25.76 -6.34 -4.83
N ASP A 13 26.05 -7.58 -4.40
CA ASP A 13 25.61 -8.79 -5.09
C ASP A 13 24.31 -9.39 -4.53
N GLY A 14 23.97 -9.11 -3.28
CA GLY A 14 22.81 -9.70 -2.60
C GLY A 14 23.12 -11.08 -1.98
N PRO A 15 22.13 -11.96 -1.71
CA PRO A 15 20.69 -11.69 -1.91
C PRO A 15 20.16 -10.67 -0.92
N PHE A 16 19.42 -9.68 -1.42
CA PHE A 16 18.78 -8.61 -0.62
C PHE A 16 17.36 -8.97 -0.21
N PRO A 17 16.87 -8.50 0.96
CA PRO A 17 15.44 -8.43 1.20
C PRO A 17 14.77 -7.52 0.17
N ALA A 18 13.46 -7.66 0.00
CA ALA A 18 12.74 -6.86 -0.99
C ALA A 18 11.39 -6.35 -0.47
N ILE A 19 10.88 -5.32 -1.13
CA ILE A 19 9.57 -4.78 -0.84
C ILE A 19 8.82 -4.40 -2.12
N VAL A 20 7.58 -4.87 -2.25
CA VAL A 20 6.65 -4.48 -3.32
C VAL A 20 5.89 -3.24 -2.89
N LEU A 21 5.84 -2.21 -3.73
CA LEU A 21 5.21 -0.92 -3.48
C LEU A 21 4.01 -0.72 -4.41
N MET A 22 2.80 -0.56 -3.81
CA MET A 22 1.53 -0.46 -4.53
C MET A 22 0.95 0.95 -4.44
N HIS A 23 0.97 1.69 -5.54
CA HIS A 23 0.50 3.09 -5.63
C HIS A 23 -1.00 3.26 -5.33
N GLY A 24 -1.42 4.48 -4.96
CA GLY A 24 -2.82 4.87 -4.73
C GLY A 24 -3.64 5.00 -6.01
N CYS A 25 -4.88 5.52 -5.88
CA CYS A 25 -5.79 5.69 -7.01
C CYS A 25 -5.35 6.76 -8.02
N SER A 26 -4.40 7.62 -7.67
CA SER A 26 -3.83 8.63 -8.59
C SER A 26 -2.86 8.02 -9.63
N GLY A 27 -2.62 6.70 -9.58
CA GLY A 27 -1.61 6.06 -10.41
C GLY A 27 -0.21 6.17 -9.83
N MET A 28 0.74 5.54 -10.53
CA MET A 28 2.16 5.54 -10.15
C MET A 28 2.87 6.83 -10.58
N TRP A 29 2.47 7.36 -11.75
CA TRP A 29 3.17 8.40 -12.46
C TRP A 29 2.71 9.82 -12.08
N ARG A 30 3.59 10.79 -12.23
CA ARG A 30 3.23 12.21 -12.24
C ARG A 30 2.31 12.50 -13.44
N GLN A 31 1.68 13.67 -13.45
CA GLN A 31 0.77 14.04 -14.56
C GLN A 31 1.44 14.06 -15.94
N ASP A 32 2.73 14.39 -15.98
CA ASP A 32 3.55 14.37 -17.20
C ASP A 32 3.85 12.94 -17.71
N GLY A 33 3.64 11.93 -16.89
CA GLY A 33 3.87 10.52 -17.21
C GLY A 33 5.34 10.11 -17.32
N GLN A 34 6.29 11.00 -16.97
CA GLN A 34 7.72 10.75 -17.14
C GLN A 34 8.35 10.09 -15.92
N GLU A 35 8.01 10.59 -14.74
CA GLU A 35 8.57 10.08 -13.48
C GLU A 35 7.47 9.64 -12.52
N PRO A 36 7.75 8.67 -11.63
CA PRO A 36 6.81 8.33 -10.57
C PRO A 36 6.58 9.51 -9.62
N THR A 37 5.46 9.48 -8.92
CA THR A 37 5.12 10.48 -7.90
C THR A 37 6.20 10.52 -6.82
N ALA A 38 6.61 11.74 -6.43
CA ALA A 38 7.75 11.98 -5.53
C ALA A 38 7.68 11.22 -4.19
N SER A 39 6.47 11.05 -3.62
CA SER A 39 6.31 10.28 -2.37
C SER A 39 6.65 8.80 -2.56
N TYR A 40 6.30 8.20 -3.70
CA TYR A 40 6.65 6.80 -3.98
C TYR A 40 8.15 6.64 -4.26
N VAL A 41 8.77 7.61 -4.95
CA VAL A 41 10.22 7.63 -5.14
C VAL A 41 10.93 7.72 -3.81
N ALA A 42 10.52 8.64 -2.93
CA ALA A 42 11.12 8.80 -1.60
C ALA A 42 11.03 7.52 -0.76
N TRP A 43 9.93 6.80 -0.81
CA TRP A 43 9.80 5.50 -0.14
C TRP A 43 10.69 4.42 -0.77
N ALA A 44 10.77 4.37 -2.11
CA ALA A 44 11.60 3.39 -2.80
C ALA A 44 13.09 3.62 -2.50
N GLU A 45 13.55 4.88 -2.52
CA GLU A 45 14.91 5.27 -2.15
C GLU A 45 15.20 5.04 -0.67
N HIS A 46 14.23 5.28 0.21
CA HIS A 46 14.34 4.95 1.63
C HIS A 46 14.61 3.45 1.83
N TRP A 47 13.86 2.59 1.16
CA TRP A 47 14.06 1.15 1.25
C TRP A 47 15.38 0.71 0.62
N GLN A 48 15.74 1.28 -0.53
CA GLN A 48 17.05 1.05 -1.15
C GLN A 48 18.19 1.40 -0.21
N ALA A 49 18.12 2.55 0.47
CA ALA A 49 19.13 2.97 1.45
C ALA A 49 19.17 2.07 2.71
N LYS A 50 18.07 1.35 3.00
CA LYS A 50 18.02 0.32 4.06
C LYS A 50 18.46 -1.06 3.60
N GLY A 51 18.95 -1.21 2.36
CA GLY A 51 19.45 -2.47 1.82
C GLY A 51 18.37 -3.36 1.19
N PHE A 52 17.18 -2.83 0.92
CA PHE A 52 16.08 -3.57 0.26
C PHE A 52 16.04 -3.29 -1.24
N VAL A 53 15.74 -4.31 -2.01
CA VAL A 53 15.24 -4.13 -3.37
C VAL A 53 13.79 -3.64 -3.29
N ALA A 54 13.50 -2.42 -3.79
CA ALA A 54 12.15 -1.89 -3.84
C ALA A 54 11.59 -1.95 -5.27
N LEU A 55 10.42 -2.55 -5.43
CA LEU A 55 9.71 -2.69 -6.70
C LEU A 55 8.43 -1.87 -6.67
N LEU A 56 8.42 -0.72 -7.32
CA LEU A 56 7.24 0.12 -7.48
C LEU A 56 6.46 -0.33 -8.73
N VAL A 57 5.24 -0.84 -8.52
CA VAL A 57 4.44 -1.53 -9.54
C VAL A 57 3.36 -0.63 -10.11
N ASP A 58 3.29 -0.52 -11.44
CA ASP A 58 2.21 0.16 -12.15
C ASP A 58 1.08 -0.81 -12.47
N SER A 59 0.01 -0.77 -11.66
CA SER A 59 -1.20 -1.56 -11.90
C SER A 59 -2.14 -0.93 -12.94
N PHE A 60 -1.92 0.33 -13.32
CA PHE A 60 -2.91 1.09 -14.12
C PHE A 60 -2.50 1.26 -15.58
N GLY A 61 -1.27 1.71 -15.85
CA GLY A 61 -0.80 1.96 -17.20
C GLY A 61 -0.98 0.79 -18.16
N PRO A 62 -0.62 -0.46 -17.81
CA PRO A 62 -0.86 -1.64 -18.66
C PRO A 62 -2.34 -1.96 -18.92
N ARG A 63 -3.26 -1.33 -18.18
CA ARG A 63 -4.72 -1.44 -18.34
C ARG A 63 -5.33 -0.22 -19.02
N GLY A 64 -4.51 0.71 -19.52
CA GLY A 64 -4.95 1.93 -20.20
C GLY A 64 -5.43 3.05 -19.28
N GLU A 65 -5.22 2.93 -17.95
CA GLU A 65 -5.64 3.93 -16.98
C GLU A 65 -4.43 4.73 -16.46
N LYS A 66 -4.62 6.05 -16.31
CA LYS A 66 -3.63 6.92 -15.63
C LYS A 66 -3.96 7.11 -14.17
N GLU A 67 -5.24 7.29 -13.86
CA GLU A 67 -5.78 7.46 -12.52
C GLU A 67 -7.23 6.97 -12.47
N ILE A 68 -7.71 6.59 -11.29
CA ILE A 68 -9.08 6.15 -11.07
C ILE A 68 -9.72 6.83 -9.85
N CYS A 69 -9.08 7.87 -9.29
CA CYS A 69 -9.61 8.60 -8.13
C CYS A 69 -10.91 9.32 -8.48
N THR A 70 -11.02 9.85 -9.71
CA THR A 70 -12.16 10.64 -10.20
C THR A 70 -13.29 9.76 -10.74
N GLN A 71 -13.08 8.45 -10.80
CA GLN A 71 -14.05 7.51 -11.35
C GLN A 71 -14.89 6.88 -10.22
N ARG A 72 -16.23 7.01 -10.30
CA ARG A 72 -17.15 6.39 -9.35
C ARG A 72 -17.15 4.86 -9.50
N ASN A 73 -17.24 4.40 -10.75
CA ASN A 73 -17.16 2.98 -11.11
C ASN A 73 -15.73 2.66 -11.58
N ARG A 74 -14.86 2.39 -10.62
CA ARG A 74 -13.44 2.16 -10.88
C ARG A 74 -13.23 0.87 -11.67
N PRO A 75 -12.57 0.91 -12.84
CA PRO A 75 -12.39 -0.26 -13.70
C PRO A 75 -11.41 -1.28 -13.11
N ILE A 76 -10.49 -0.83 -12.24
CA ILE A 76 -9.47 -1.68 -11.62
C ILE A 76 -9.75 -1.79 -10.13
N SER A 77 -10.05 -3.01 -9.69
CA SER A 77 -10.46 -3.29 -8.31
C SER A 77 -9.25 -3.57 -7.41
N PRO A 78 -9.13 -2.88 -6.25
CA PRO A 78 -8.12 -3.20 -5.25
C PRO A 78 -8.37 -4.54 -4.53
N ALA A 79 -9.57 -5.11 -4.70
CA ALA A 79 -9.93 -6.38 -4.07
C ALA A 79 -9.88 -7.58 -5.03
N ARG A 80 -9.97 -7.36 -6.36
CA ARG A 80 -10.06 -8.45 -7.34
C ARG A 80 -8.87 -8.52 -8.29
N ASP A 81 -8.42 -7.36 -8.77
CA ASP A 81 -7.44 -7.27 -9.85
C ASP A 81 -6.02 -7.07 -9.31
N ARG A 82 -5.84 -6.09 -8.43
CA ARG A 82 -4.54 -5.68 -7.93
C ARG A 82 -3.85 -6.67 -6.95
N PRO A 83 -4.55 -7.52 -6.18
CA PRO A 83 -3.88 -8.61 -5.44
C PRO A 83 -3.11 -9.56 -6.36
N LYS A 84 -3.62 -9.82 -7.58
CA LYS A 84 -2.91 -10.61 -8.59
C LYS A 84 -1.62 -9.94 -9.06
N ASP A 85 -1.62 -8.60 -9.16
CA ASP A 85 -0.42 -7.83 -9.48
C ASP A 85 0.63 -7.93 -8.37
N ALA A 86 0.20 -7.85 -7.11
CA ALA A 86 1.08 -8.00 -5.97
C ALA A 86 1.72 -9.39 -5.92
N TYR A 87 0.94 -10.47 -6.12
CA TYR A 87 1.49 -11.83 -6.16
C TYR A 87 2.36 -12.10 -7.39
N ALA A 88 2.05 -11.53 -8.55
CA ALA A 88 2.92 -11.60 -9.73
C ALA A 88 4.28 -10.91 -9.45
N SER A 89 4.25 -9.78 -8.76
CA SER A 89 5.46 -9.05 -8.34
C SER A 89 6.28 -9.81 -7.31
N LEU A 90 5.62 -10.45 -6.35
CA LEU A 90 6.25 -11.34 -5.37
C LEU A 90 6.97 -12.49 -6.08
N ALA A 91 6.28 -13.17 -7.00
CA ALA A 91 6.84 -14.30 -7.75
C ALA A 91 8.04 -13.86 -8.62
N TRP A 92 7.94 -12.69 -9.25
CA TRP A 92 9.04 -12.13 -10.05
C TRP A 92 10.26 -11.79 -9.20
N LEU A 93 10.08 -11.17 -8.04
CA LEU A 93 11.17 -10.88 -7.10
C LEU A 93 11.80 -12.17 -6.55
N ALA A 94 10.98 -13.14 -6.15
CA ALA A 94 11.44 -14.39 -5.58
C ALA A 94 12.25 -15.27 -6.57
N ALA A 95 12.04 -15.10 -7.89
CA ALA A 95 12.80 -15.79 -8.93
C ALA A 95 14.17 -15.14 -9.21
N ARG A 96 14.47 -13.98 -8.64
CA ARG A 96 15.73 -13.27 -8.85
C ARG A 96 16.84 -13.83 -7.96
N LYS A 97 18.02 -13.98 -8.51
CA LYS A 97 19.21 -14.48 -7.76
C LYS A 97 19.71 -13.48 -6.71
N ASP A 98 19.48 -12.18 -6.93
CA ASP A 98 19.90 -11.09 -6.05
C ASP A 98 18.85 -10.72 -5.00
N VAL A 99 17.75 -11.51 -4.87
CA VAL A 99 16.68 -11.31 -3.87
C VAL A 99 16.55 -12.53 -2.96
N ASN A 100 16.45 -12.29 -1.66
CA ASN A 100 16.10 -13.31 -0.70
C ASN A 100 14.57 -13.57 -0.73
N ALA A 101 14.16 -14.67 -1.35
CA ALA A 101 12.75 -15.00 -1.55
C ALA A 101 11.94 -15.18 -0.26
N ALA A 102 12.58 -15.43 0.88
CA ALA A 102 11.93 -15.55 2.19
C ALA A 102 11.69 -14.18 2.86
N HIS A 103 12.27 -13.11 2.33
CA HIS A 103 12.30 -11.77 2.92
C HIS A 103 11.73 -10.73 1.95
N ILE A 104 10.50 -10.96 1.49
CA ILE A 104 9.78 -10.04 0.61
C ILE A 104 8.57 -9.46 1.36
N HIS A 105 8.49 -8.16 1.42
CA HIS A 105 7.44 -7.39 2.11
C HIS A 105 6.52 -6.69 1.12
N LEU A 106 5.35 -6.22 1.60
CA LEU A 106 4.35 -5.52 0.80
C LEU A 106 3.98 -4.20 1.46
N GLN A 107 4.01 -3.10 0.71
CA GLN A 107 3.57 -1.78 1.18
C GLN A 107 2.67 -1.13 0.14
N GLY A 108 1.66 -0.37 0.59
CA GLY A 108 0.79 0.34 -0.34
C GLY A 108 0.08 1.52 0.29
N TRP A 109 -0.47 2.40 -0.57
CA TRP A 109 -1.08 3.67 -0.18
C TRP A 109 -2.51 3.77 -0.71
N SER A 110 -3.46 4.20 0.12
CA SER A 110 -4.85 4.44 -0.29
C SER A 110 -5.46 3.23 -1.01
N ASN A 111 -5.78 3.33 -2.30
CA ASN A 111 -6.22 2.20 -3.13
C ASN A 111 -5.18 1.07 -3.17
N GLY A 112 -3.88 1.38 -3.16
CA GLY A 112 -2.81 0.40 -3.01
C GLY A 112 -2.79 -0.24 -1.61
N ALA A 113 -3.12 0.50 -0.57
CA ALA A 113 -3.27 -0.04 0.78
C ALA A 113 -4.52 -0.94 0.90
N GLN A 114 -5.63 -0.59 0.23
CA GLN A 114 -6.76 -1.52 0.08
C GLN A 114 -6.33 -2.80 -0.64
N THR A 115 -5.44 -2.68 -1.64
CA THR A 115 -4.85 -3.85 -2.29
C THR A 115 -4.03 -4.68 -1.32
N VAL A 116 -3.19 -4.05 -0.49
CA VAL A 116 -2.42 -4.74 0.57
C VAL A 116 -3.36 -5.56 1.45
N LEU A 117 -4.41 -4.93 2.01
CA LEU A 117 -5.38 -5.62 2.86
C LEU A 117 -6.02 -6.84 2.15
N ASN A 118 -6.37 -6.68 0.87
CA ASN A 118 -6.98 -7.76 0.09
C ASN A 118 -5.96 -8.81 -0.42
N THR A 119 -4.68 -8.48 -0.47
CA THR A 119 -3.61 -9.43 -0.81
C THR A 119 -3.29 -10.35 0.37
N VAL A 120 -3.22 -9.78 1.57
CA VAL A 120 -2.83 -10.55 2.75
C VAL A 120 -4.00 -11.20 3.51
N LYS A 121 -5.22 -11.14 2.99
CA LYS A 121 -6.35 -11.87 3.56
C LYS A 121 -6.33 -13.35 3.13
N GLU A 122 -6.99 -14.21 3.91
CA GLU A 122 -6.95 -15.65 3.74
C GLU A 122 -7.42 -16.13 2.34
N ASP A 123 -8.46 -15.52 1.77
CA ASP A 123 -9.06 -15.82 0.48
C ASP A 123 -8.62 -14.86 -0.65
N ALA A 124 -7.38 -14.39 -0.61
CA ALA A 124 -6.88 -13.39 -1.54
C ALA A 124 -6.87 -13.88 -3.01
N PRO A 125 -7.41 -13.09 -3.95
CA PRO A 125 -7.34 -13.43 -5.38
C PRO A 125 -5.88 -13.46 -5.88
N GLY A 126 -5.52 -14.54 -6.58
CA GLY A 126 -4.18 -14.69 -7.16
C GLY A 126 -3.13 -15.23 -6.20
N ARG A 127 -3.49 -15.53 -4.95
CA ARG A 127 -2.61 -16.22 -4.02
C ARG A 127 -2.28 -17.61 -4.57
N PRO A 128 -1.00 -17.96 -4.74
CA PRO A 128 -0.63 -19.29 -5.20
C PRO A 128 -0.90 -20.34 -4.11
N ALA A 129 -1.34 -21.54 -4.50
CA ALA A 129 -1.55 -22.63 -3.56
C ALA A 129 -0.23 -23.10 -2.90
N LYS A 130 0.88 -22.92 -3.60
CA LYS A 130 2.25 -23.20 -3.14
C LYS A 130 3.17 -22.14 -3.72
N GLY A 131 4.14 -21.68 -2.95
CA GLY A 131 5.10 -20.69 -3.41
C GLY A 131 5.51 -19.69 -2.33
N PRO A 132 6.23 -18.64 -2.70
CA PRO A 132 6.61 -17.59 -1.77
C PRO A 132 5.37 -16.84 -1.25
N GLU A 133 5.47 -16.38 -0.01
CA GLU A 133 4.47 -15.53 0.63
C GLU A 133 5.13 -14.25 1.12
N PHE A 134 4.38 -13.18 1.27
CA PHE A 134 4.90 -11.97 1.87
C PHE A 134 5.28 -12.18 3.33
N ARG A 135 6.41 -11.63 3.75
CA ARG A 135 6.91 -11.72 5.13
C ARG A 135 6.13 -10.85 6.11
N SER A 136 5.75 -9.66 5.67
CA SER A 136 4.84 -8.73 6.36
C SER A 136 4.26 -7.71 5.39
N ALA A 137 3.30 -6.93 5.86
CA ALA A 137 2.64 -5.91 5.05
C ALA A 137 2.44 -4.60 5.82
N VAL A 138 2.41 -3.48 5.07
CA VAL A 138 2.14 -2.14 5.58
C VAL A 138 1.11 -1.44 4.69
N ALA A 139 0.04 -0.92 5.27
CA ALA A 139 -1.07 -0.27 4.58
C ALA A 139 -1.24 1.18 5.07
N PHE A 140 -0.94 2.16 4.22
CA PHE A 140 -1.11 3.58 4.51
C PHE A 140 -2.51 4.06 4.12
N TYR A 141 -3.25 4.57 5.08
CA TYR A 141 -4.60 5.13 4.95
C TYR A 141 -5.53 4.31 4.03
N PRO A 142 -5.73 3.01 4.32
CA PRO A 142 -6.60 2.15 3.51
C PRO A 142 -8.08 2.46 3.76
N GLY A 143 -8.93 2.24 2.75
CA GLY A 143 -10.37 2.15 2.98
C GLY A 143 -10.76 0.77 3.50
N CYS A 144 -11.12 0.66 4.79
CA CYS A 144 -11.44 -0.60 5.45
C CYS A 144 -12.93 -0.98 5.40
N ALA A 145 -13.84 -0.05 5.13
CA ALA A 145 -15.29 -0.24 5.26
C ALA A 145 -15.84 -1.47 4.53
N ASN A 146 -15.34 -1.77 3.32
CA ASN A 146 -15.82 -2.91 2.55
C ASN A 146 -15.37 -4.27 3.14
N LEU A 147 -14.29 -4.31 3.90
CA LEU A 147 -13.78 -5.53 4.52
C LEU A 147 -14.58 -5.92 5.77
N LEU A 148 -15.30 -4.96 6.38
CA LEU A 148 -16.17 -5.21 7.53
C LEU A 148 -17.41 -6.07 7.20
N LYS A 149 -17.74 -6.24 5.91
CA LYS A 149 -18.87 -7.04 5.44
C LYS A 149 -18.67 -8.55 5.58
N ALA A 150 -17.44 -8.98 5.82
CA ALA A 150 -17.06 -10.38 6.02
C ALA A 150 -16.03 -10.50 7.14
N SER A 151 -15.83 -11.69 7.67
CA SER A 151 -14.77 -11.91 8.65
C SER A 151 -13.41 -11.71 7.99
N TYR A 152 -12.62 -10.76 8.52
CA TYR A 152 -11.27 -10.49 8.05
C TYR A 152 -10.24 -11.29 8.84
N ARG A 153 -9.33 -11.93 8.13
CA ARG A 153 -8.21 -12.65 8.72
C ARG A 153 -6.96 -12.42 7.86
N ALA A 154 -5.97 -11.76 8.44
CA ALA A 154 -4.67 -11.60 7.79
C ALA A 154 -3.85 -12.89 7.90
N THR A 155 -3.05 -13.15 6.89
CA THR A 155 -2.17 -14.34 6.80
C THR A 155 -0.71 -14.01 7.07
N VAL A 156 -0.36 -12.73 7.05
CA VAL A 156 0.97 -12.21 7.40
C VAL A 156 0.82 -11.01 8.33
N PRO A 157 1.82 -10.71 9.19
CA PRO A 157 1.79 -9.53 10.05
C PRO A 157 1.52 -8.26 9.28
N LEU A 158 0.55 -7.46 9.72
CA LEU A 158 0.04 -6.28 9.04
C LEU A 158 0.11 -5.05 9.94
N LEU A 159 0.70 -3.96 9.42
CA LEU A 159 0.68 -2.64 10.04
C LEU A 159 -0.21 -1.71 9.22
N ILE A 160 -1.16 -1.02 9.87
CA ILE A 160 -1.99 0.03 9.29
C ILE A 160 -1.52 1.39 9.81
N GLN A 161 -1.30 2.34 8.91
CA GLN A 161 -0.91 3.71 9.21
C GLN A 161 -2.04 4.64 8.76
N ALA A 162 -2.75 5.32 9.66
CA ALA A 162 -3.93 6.09 9.33
C ALA A 162 -3.86 7.54 9.80
N GLY A 163 -4.46 8.45 9.04
CA GLY A 163 -4.66 9.84 9.44
C GLY A 163 -5.91 10.01 10.31
N GLY A 164 -5.77 10.70 11.45
CA GLY A 164 -6.90 10.96 12.35
C GLY A 164 -7.90 11.99 11.81
N ALA A 165 -7.50 12.82 10.83
CA ALA A 165 -8.35 13.78 10.13
C ALA A 165 -8.65 13.35 8.68
N ASP A 166 -8.46 12.08 8.34
CA ASP A 166 -8.70 11.55 7.00
C ASP A 166 -10.22 11.44 6.74
N ASP A 167 -10.75 12.30 5.90
CA ASP A 167 -12.14 12.35 5.46
C ASP A 167 -12.43 11.52 4.20
N TRP A 168 -11.38 10.91 3.61
CA TRP A 168 -11.53 10.04 2.43
C TRP A 168 -11.63 8.56 2.81
N THR A 169 -10.75 8.15 3.71
CA THR A 169 -10.69 6.80 4.27
C THR A 169 -10.63 6.86 5.80
N PRO A 170 -11.76 7.19 6.46
CA PRO A 170 -11.79 7.40 7.90
C PRO A 170 -11.21 6.24 8.71
N ALA A 171 -10.33 6.55 9.64
CA ALA A 171 -9.59 5.59 10.46
C ALA A 171 -10.52 4.65 11.26
N VAL A 172 -11.69 5.13 11.67
CA VAL A 172 -12.69 4.38 12.44
C VAL A 172 -13.08 3.04 11.79
N HIS A 173 -13.11 2.96 10.46
CA HIS A 173 -13.40 1.71 9.77
C HIS A 173 -12.26 0.69 9.91
N CYS A 174 -11.02 1.16 10.00
CA CYS A 174 -9.88 0.28 10.22
C CYS A 174 -9.77 -0.14 11.69
N GLU A 175 -10.14 0.73 12.64
CA GLU A 175 -10.28 0.36 14.05
C GLU A 175 -11.30 -0.76 14.23
N ALA A 176 -12.47 -0.63 13.59
CA ALA A 176 -13.50 -1.67 13.59
C ALA A 176 -13.01 -2.98 12.94
N LEU A 177 -12.19 -2.89 11.87
CA LEU A 177 -11.57 -4.07 11.25
C LEU A 177 -10.58 -4.77 12.18
N LEU A 178 -9.76 -4.01 12.90
CA LEU A 178 -8.84 -4.55 13.92
C LEU A 178 -9.60 -5.28 15.01
N GLU A 179 -10.68 -4.68 15.52
CA GLU A 179 -11.50 -5.29 16.56
C GLU A 179 -12.14 -6.59 16.07
N GLN A 180 -12.69 -6.59 14.84
CA GLN A 180 -13.26 -7.79 14.22
C GLN A 180 -12.21 -8.90 14.04
N ALA A 181 -10.95 -8.55 13.73
CA ALA A 181 -9.86 -9.47 13.48
C ALA A 181 -9.13 -9.92 14.76
N ARG A 182 -9.45 -9.32 15.93
CA ARG A 182 -8.78 -9.59 17.20
C ARG A 182 -8.81 -11.09 17.54
N GLY A 183 -7.64 -11.65 17.83
CA GLY A 183 -7.49 -13.07 18.14
C GLY A 183 -7.63 -14.01 16.94
N LYS A 184 -7.76 -13.49 15.73
CA LYS A 184 -7.92 -14.29 14.50
C LYS A 184 -6.68 -14.14 13.62
N GLY A 185 -5.82 -15.17 13.60
CA GLY A 185 -4.65 -15.19 12.73
C GLY A 185 -3.44 -14.47 13.30
N VAL A 186 -2.70 -13.79 12.43
CA VAL A 186 -1.45 -13.10 12.74
C VAL A 186 -1.68 -11.69 13.29
N PRO A 187 -0.67 -11.06 13.93
CA PRO A 187 -0.80 -9.72 14.49
C PRO A 187 -1.17 -8.67 13.44
N ILE A 188 -2.18 -7.85 13.75
CA ILE A 188 -2.52 -6.63 13.04
C ILE A 188 -2.34 -5.48 14.02
N GLU A 189 -1.51 -4.51 13.66
CA GLU A 189 -1.28 -3.29 14.45
C GLU A 189 -1.70 -2.07 13.66
N MET A 190 -2.07 -0.99 14.34
CA MET A 190 -2.50 0.24 13.71
C MET A 190 -1.99 1.44 14.51
N ASP A 191 -1.45 2.43 13.80
CA ASP A 191 -1.15 3.75 14.34
C ASP A 191 -2.05 4.79 13.68
N ILE A 192 -2.59 5.71 14.50
CA ILE A 192 -3.39 6.85 14.05
C ILE A 192 -2.63 8.13 14.37
N TYR A 193 -2.45 8.97 13.36
CA TYR A 193 -1.76 10.25 13.47
C TYR A 193 -2.77 11.39 13.60
N PRO A 194 -2.93 11.99 14.79
CA PRO A 194 -3.87 13.07 15.02
C PRO A 194 -3.65 14.24 14.05
N GLY A 195 -4.71 14.81 13.50
CA GLY A 195 -4.66 15.94 12.56
C GLY A 195 -4.07 15.64 11.19
N ALA A 196 -3.61 14.43 10.92
CA ALA A 196 -3.12 14.03 9.60
C ALA A 196 -4.29 13.70 8.66
N HIS A 197 -4.28 14.28 7.46
CA HIS A 197 -5.23 14.01 6.39
C HIS A 197 -4.76 12.86 5.49
N HIS A 198 -5.57 12.51 4.50
CA HIS A 198 -5.19 11.53 3.47
C HIS A 198 -3.89 11.94 2.76
N ALA A 199 -3.00 10.98 2.49
CA ALA A 199 -1.66 11.20 1.92
C ALA A 199 -0.71 12.04 2.80
N PHE A 200 -0.81 11.93 4.12
CA PHE A 200 -0.03 12.68 5.09
C PHE A 200 1.50 12.42 4.99
N ASP A 201 1.90 11.28 4.47
CA ASP A 201 3.31 10.90 4.27
C ASP A 201 3.92 11.52 3.00
N GLY A 202 3.13 12.26 2.23
CA GLY A 202 3.56 12.98 1.03
C GLY A 202 4.22 14.34 1.32
N PHE A 203 4.35 15.15 0.26
CA PHE A 203 5.04 16.46 0.29
C PHE A 203 4.14 17.64 -0.09
N GLY A 204 2.92 17.38 -0.55
CA GLY A 204 2.00 18.43 -1.00
C GLY A 204 1.31 19.14 0.16
N GLU A 205 0.98 20.42 -0.03
CA GLU A 205 0.17 21.18 0.92
C GLU A 205 -1.22 20.59 1.13
N ILE A 206 -1.81 20.89 2.29
CA ILE A 206 -3.19 20.48 2.59
C ILE A 206 -4.14 21.20 1.64
N ARG A 207 -4.96 20.44 0.93
CA ARG A 207 -5.94 20.97 -0.03
C ARG A 207 -7.11 20.02 -0.21
N THR A 208 -8.24 20.57 -0.59
CA THR A 208 -9.40 19.78 -1.01
C THR A 208 -9.25 19.34 -2.47
N ARG A 209 -9.59 18.12 -2.76
CA ARG A 209 -9.74 17.55 -4.11
C ARG A 209 -11.23 17.29 -4.41
N PRO A 210 -11.96 18.28 -4.98
CA PRO A 210 -13.42 18.21 -5.05
C PRO A 210 -13.97 17.13 -6.00
N LYS A 211 -13.17 16.69 -6.98
CA LYS A 211 -13.59 15.76 -8.03
C LYS A 211 -13.23 14.30 -7.76
N VAL A 212 -12.70 13.97 -6.58
CA VAL A 212 -12.43 12.57 -6.26
C VAL A 212 -13.67 11.87 -5.73
N SER A 213 -13.88 10.62 -6.15
CA SER A 213 -14.96 9.78 -5.62
C SER A 213 -14.66 9.42 -4.16
N ASN A 214 -15.59 9.73 -3.27
CA ASN A 214 -15.46 9.53 -1.83
C ASN A 214 -16.76 8.97 -1.24
N ALA A 215 -16.75 7.69 -0.89
CA ALA A 215 -17.90 7.02 -0.31
C ALA A 215 -18.21 7.46 1.15
N ALA A 216 -17.25 8.10 1.83
CA ALA A 216 -17.44 8.64 3.17
C ALA A 216 -18.07 10.04 3.16
N SER A 217 -18.04 10.73 2.02
CA SER A 217 -18.64 12.05 1.86
C SER A 217 -20.16 11.94 1.64
N PRO A 218 -20.99 12.81 2.25
CA PRO A 218 -22.43 12.84 2.01
C PRO A 218 -22.82 13.05 0.54
N THR A 219 -21.99 13.76 -0.23
CA THR A 219 -22.20 13.99 -1.66
C THR A 219 -21.65 12.86 -2.54
N GLY A 220 -20.88 11.96 -1.97
CA GLY A 220 -20.10 10.94 -2.69
C GLY A 220 -18.84 11.48 -3.37
N TRP A 221 -18.47 12.75 -3.13
CA TRP A 221 -17.36 13.44 -3.75
C TRP A 221 -16.58 14.31 -2.77
N GLY A 222 -15.32 14.57 -3.13
CA GLY A 222 -14.42 15.47 -2.42
C GLY A 222 -13.71 14.81 -1.25
N ALA A 223 -12.45 15.19 -1.06
CA ALA A 223 -11.64 14.78 0.07
C ALA A 223 -10.51 15.77 0.35
N THR A 224 -10.08 15.84 1.59
CA THR A 224 -8.91 16.62 2.01
C THR A 224 -7.67 15.75 1.96
N VAL A 225 -6.63 16.25 1.30
CA VAL A 225 -5.32 15.56 1.18
C VAL A 225 -4.19 16.53 1.50
N GLY A 226 -3.10 16.03 2.02
CA GLY A 226 -1.92 16.87 2.20
C GLY A 226 -0.95 16.32 3.23
N ALA A 227 0.30 16.78 3.14
CA ALA A 227 1.37 16.37 4.01
C ALA A 227 1.16 16.81 5.45
N ASN A 228 1.57 15.96 6.37
CA ASN A 228 1.81 16.30 7.77
C ASN A 228 3.25 15.85 8.09
N PRO A 229 4.22 16.78 8.18
CA PRO A 229 5.64 16.44 8.34
C PRO A 229 5.93 15.60 9.58
N GLU A 230 5.29 15.91 10.70
CA GLU A 230 5.47 15.16 11.96
C GLU A 230 4.92 13.72 11.84
N ALA A 231 3.70 13.58 11.32
CA ALA A 231 3.09 12.28 11.07
C ALA A 231 3.92 11.46 10.07
N ARG A 232 4.42 12.09 9.01
CA ARG A 232 5.31 11.46 8.03
C ARG A 232 6.56 10.89 8.69
N GLU A 233 7.28 11.69 9.47
CA GLU A 233 8.50 11.25 10.14
C GLU A 233 8.23 10.04 11.06
N LYS A 234 7.20 10.12 11.90
CA LYS A 234 6.79 9.03 12.79
C LYS A 234 6.41 7.77 12.00
N ALA A 235 5.66 7.93 10.90
CA ALA A 235 5.24 6.81 10.06
C ALA A 235 6.41 6.14 9.35
N TYR A 236 7.40 6.91 8.86
CA TYR A 236 8.63 6.36 8.30
C TYR A 236 9.41 5.55 9.34
N ALA A 237 9.63 6.10 10.52
CA ALA A 237 10.32 5.41 11.61
C ALA A 237 9.59 4.12 12.02
N ARG A 238 8.28 4.20 12.21
CA ARG A 238 7.43 3.07 12.62
C ARG A 238 7.38 1.96 11.57
N THR A 239 7.20 2.32 10.31
CA THR A 239 7.18 1.37 9.20
C THR A 239 8.53 0.67 9.04
N THR A 240 9.63 1.43 9.14
CA THR A 240 10.98 0.87 9.07
C THR A 240 11.21 -0.12 10.21
N ALA A 241 10.90 0.25 11.45
CA ALA A 241 11.02 -0.63 12.61
C ALA A 241 10.16 -1.92 12.45
N TRP A 242 8.94 -1.78 11.93
CA TRP A 242 8.03 -2.89 11.67
C TRP A 242 8.62 -3.91 10.69
N VAL A 243 9.12 -3.45 9.54
CA VAL A 243 9.68 -4.31 8.50
C VAL A 243 10.97 -4.95 8.99
N LEU A 244 11.91 -4.18 9.53
CA LEU A 244 13.21 -4.69 10.01
C LEU A 244 13.08 -5.71 11.16
N ALA A 245 12.09 -5.56 12.04
CA ALA A 245 11.83 -6.53 13.10
C ALA A 245 11.38 -7.91 12.55
N ARG A 246 10.84 -7.94 11.34
CA ARG A 246 10.32 -9.14 10.67
C ARG A 246 11.24 -9.66 9.56
N ASP A 247 12.32 -8.95 9.30
CA ASP A 247 13.35 -9.30 8.32
C ASP A 247 14.51 -10.11 8.93
N LYS A 248 14.39 -10.47 10.21
CA LYS A 248 15.37 -11.29 10.94
C LYS A 248 15.11 -12.77 10.77
#